data_db51a3321a04554883f2cf04a54c71d7
#
_entry.id   db51a3321a04554883f2cf04a54c71d7
#
_cell.length_a   1.000
_cell.length_b   1.000
_cell.length_c   1.000
_cell.angle_alpha   90.00
_cell.angle_beta   90.00
_cell.angle_gamma   90.00
#
_symmetry.space_group_name_H-M   'P 1'
#
loop_
_entity.id
_entity.type
_entity.pdbx_description
1 polymer ?
#
loop_
_entity_poly.entity_id
_entity_poly.type
_entity_poly.pdbx_seq_one_letter_code
_entity_poly.pdbx_strand_id
1 'polypeptide(L)'
;MELEENGKIPFLDVLISRKEDGTLGHQVYRKKTHTDSYLHADSYHHPSQKSGVLNTLAVRAFRISDPDHIKDEIHHLISVFKNIGYKEGSITKALRKARDRALSEHPPGDKKDNQGKVYLPYIQGITDKIAKILRRRNIHTQFTTCGTIRQVMRSVKDSIDRQQLKGVYKIDCSCGKSYIGETGRSLKIRLKEHAADIKNERSRTSALAEHSSKTKHHVCLEDAKVIAREDNYHKRKIREAIEIMKFPQNLNRDNGSEISGNWLPLIRQINPSKPLEA
;
A
#
# COMPACT_ATOMS: atom_id res chain seq x y z
N MET A 1 19.30 -18.37 -20.82
CA MET A 1 18.76 -18.72 -22.13
C MET A 1 17.83 -19.90 -21.88
N GLU A 2 16.54 -19.78 -22.24
CA GLU A 2 15.60 -20.90 -22.13
C GLU A 2 15.77 -21.75 -23.39
N LEU A 3 15.88 -23.06 -23.21
CA LEU A 3 16.07 -24.02 -24.29
C LEU A 3 14.78 -24.82 -24.50
N GLU A 4 14.57 -25.29 -25.71
CA GLU A 4 13.46 -26.17 -26.03
C GLU A 4 13.64 -27.53 -25.31
N GLU A 5 12.64 -27.94 -24.54
CA GLU A 5 12.56 -29.23 -23.87
C GLU A 5 11.30 -29.97 -24.32
N ASN A 6 11.45 -31.18 -24.88
CA ASN A 6 10.34 -32.03 -25.34
C ASN A 6 9.39 -31.31 -26.32
N GLY A 7 9.93 -30.57 -27.28
CA GLY A 7 9.12 -29.83 -28.25
C GLY A 7 8.39 -28.62 -27.69
N LYS A 8 8.75 -28.13 -26.49
CA LYS A 8 8.12 -27.00 -25.81
C LYS A 8 9.16 -25.97 -25.39
N ILE A 9 8.83 -24.71 -25.58
CA ILE A 9 9.66 -23.58 -25.10
C ILE A 9 8.79 -22.52 -24.42
N PRO A 10 9.10 -22.16 -23.19
CA PRO A 10 8.42 -21.04 -22.54
C PRO A 10 8.98 -19.71 -23.06
N PHE A 11 8.10 -18.77 -23.39
CA PHE A 11 8.46 -17.41 -23.73
C PHE A 11 7.54 -16.44 -23.01
N LEU A 12 8.07 -15.71 -22.04
CA LEU A 12 7.33 -14.82 -21.15
C LEU A 12 6.19 -15.56 -20.41
N ASP A 13 4.95 -15.33 -20.80
CA ASP A 13 3.75 -15.96 -20.24
C ASP A 13 3.04 -16.89 -21.23
N VAL A 14 3.75 -17.26 -22.32
CA VAL A 14 3.28 -18.19 -23.35
C VAL A 14 4.15 -19.43 -23.36
N LEU A 15 3.55 -20.61 -23.36
CA LEU A 15 4.22 -21.86 -23.66
C LEU A 15 3.94 -22.19 -25.11
N ILE A 16 4.99 -22.22 -25.92
CA ILE A 16 4.92 -22.59 -27.33
C ILE A 16 5.25 -24.09 -27.43
N SER A 17 4.44 -24.86 -28.15
CA SER A 17 4.63 -26.28 -28.38
C SER A 17 4.64 -26.59 -29.88
N ARG A 18 5.52 -27.50 -30.31
CA ARG A 18 5.53 -28.02 -31.68
C ARG A 18 4.51 -29.15 -31.78
N LYS A 19 3.56 -29.02 -32.70
CA LYS A 19 2.57 -30.06 -33.00
C LYS A 19 3.11 -31.09 -34.00
N GLU A 20 2.47 -32.26 -34.06
CA GLU A 20 2.88 -33.35 -34.96
C GLU A 20 2.78 -32.97 -36.46
N ASP A 21 1.85 -32.08 -36.79
CA ASP A 21 1.64 -31.52 -38.12
C ASP A 21 2.67 -30.44 -38.53
N GLY A 22 3.64 -30.16 -37.65
CA GLY A 22 4.66 -29.11 -37.85
C GLY A 22 4.20 -27.69 -37.48
N THR A 23 2.94 -27.49 -37.15
CA THR A 23 2.44 -26.18 -36.67
C THR A 23 2.81 -25.92 -35.21
N LEU A 24 2.68 -24.67 -34.79
CA LEU A 24 2.95 -24.25 -33.40
C LEU A 24 1.65 -24.12 -32.61
N GLY A 25 1.59 -24.80 -31.47
CA GLY A 25 0.57 -24.61 -30.47
C GLY A 25 1.02 -23.59 -29.43
N HIS A 26 0.06 -22.90 -28.77
CA HIS A 26 0.37 -21.94 -27.72
C HIS A 26 -0.66 -21.98 -26.60
N GLN A 27 -0.18 -21.85 -25.38
CA GLN A 27 -1.00 -21.83 -24.19
C GLN A 27 -0.40 -20.92 -23.12
N VAL A 28 -1.19 -20.58 -22.09
CA VAL A 28 -0.71 -19.78 -20.97
C VAL A 28 0.37 -20.54 -20.22
N TYR A 29 1.56 -19.93 -20.11
CA TYR A 29 2.65 -20.48 -19.32
C TYR A 29 2.60 -19.99 -17.87
N ARG A 30 2.77 -20.93 -16.95
CA ARG A 30 2.95 -20.67 -15.53
C ARG A 30 4.26 -21.29 -15.06
N LYS A 31 5.12 -20.48 -14.46
CA LYS A 31 6.36 -20.98 -13.85
C LYS A 31 6.04 -21.97 -12.74
N LYS A 32 6.94 -22.91 -12.47
CA LYS A 32 6.78 -23.90 -11.36
C LYS A 32 6.57 -23.24 -9.98
N THR A 33 7.03 -22.00 -9.81
CA THR A 33 6.86 -21.19 -8.61
C THR A 33 5.54 -20.41 -8.57
N HIS A 34 4.69 -20.53 -9.60
CA HIS A 34 3.42 -19.83 -9.65
C HIS A 34 2.43 -20.42 -8.63
N THR A 35 1.79 -19.57 -7.84
CA THR A 35 0.95 -19.98 -6.72
C THR A 35 -0.55 -19.85 -6.99
N ASP A 36 -0.96 -19.28 -8.13
CA ASP A 36 -2.35 -18.88 -8.43
C ASP A 36 -2.99 -17.97 -7.36
N SER A 37 -2.17 -17.33 -6.53
CA SER A 37 -2.62 -16.40 -5.49
C SER A 37 -2.95 -15.04 -6.10
N TYR A 38 -4.23 -14.78 -6.32
CA TYR A 38 -4.75 -13.51 -6.81
C TYR A 38 -5.52 -12.77 -5.71
N LEU A 39 -6.09 -11.62 -6.07
CA LEU A 39 -6.87 -10.81 -5.17
C LEU A 39 -8.13 -11.56 -4.69
N HIS A 40 -8.25 -11.82 -3.39
CA HIS A 40 -9.39 -12.53 -2.81
C HIS A 40 -10.70 -11.77 -2.96
N ALA A 41 -11.81 -12.46 -3.15
CA ALA A 41 -13.13 -11.85 -3.33
C ALA A 41 -13.57 -11.01 -2.12
N ASP A 42 -13.20 -11.42 -0.89
CA ASP A 42 -13.53 -10.70 0.34
C ASP A 42 -12.51 -9.61 0.71
N SER A 43 -11.48 -9.40 -0.12
CA SER A 43 -10.51 -8.32 0.13
C SER A 43 -11.17 -6.93 0.18
N TYR A 44 -10.56 -6.01 0.93
CA TYR A 44 -11.06 -4.64 1.13
C TYR A 44 -10.80 -3.70 -0.06
N HIS A 45 -10.89 -4.25 -1.30
CA HIS A 45 -10.70 -3.48 -2.53
C HIS A 45 -12.05 -3.14 -3.16
N HIS A 46 -12.07 -2.02 -3.91
CA HIS A 46 -13.26 -1.65 -4.66
C HIS A 46 -13.67 -2.75 -5.65
N PRO A 47 -14.97 -3.03 -5.85
CA PRO A 47 -15.45 -4.10 -6.74
C PRO A 47 -14.91 -4.03 -8.17
N SER A 48 -14.61 -2.83 -8.70
CA SER A 48 -13.99 -2.69 -10.03
C SER A 48 -12.57 -3.27 -10.10
N GLN A 49 -11.80 -3.18 -9.03
CA GLN A 49 -10.45 -3.77 -8.97
C GLN A 49 -10.53 -5.30 -8.93
N LYS A 50 -11.46 -5.85 -8.15
CA LYS A 50 -11.72 -7.29 -8.10
C LYS A 50 -12.18 -7.84 -9.46
N SER A 51 -13.14 -7.17 -10.10
CA SER A 51 -13.58 -7.55 -11.45
C SER A 51 -12.51 -7.31 -12.51
N GLY A 52 -11.60 -6.37 -12.29
CA GLY A 52 -10.43 -6.13 -13.14
C GLY A 52 -9.53 -7.35 -13.21
N VAL A 53 -9.24 -7.99 -12.07
CA VAL A 53 -8.43 -9.23 -12.01
C VAL A 53 -9.10 -10.35 -12.82
N LEU A 54 -10.40 -10.60 -12.58
CA LEU A 54 -11.15 -11.62 -13.34
C LEU A 54 -11.10 -11.37 -14.86
N ASN A 55 -11.38 -10.12 -15.27
CA ASN A 55 -11.43 -9.77 -16.69
C ASN A 55 -10.04 -9.86 -17.34
N THR A 56 -8.97 -9.44 -16.65
CA THR A 56 -7.61 -9.45 -17.20
C THR A 56 -7.14 -10.88 -17.43
N LEU A 57 -7.32 -11.77 -16.46
CA LEU A 57 -6.92 -13.17 -16.58
C LEU A 57 -7.79 -13.91 -17.62
N ALA A 58 -9.09 -13.63 -17.66
CA ALA A 58 -9.98 -14.19 -18.68
C ALA A 58 -9.58 -13.75 -20.11
N VAL A 59 -9.30 -12.45 -20.32
CA VAL A 59 -8.84 -11.94 -21.62
C VAL A 59 -7.50 -12.56 -22.01
N ARG A 60 -6.58 -12.71 -21.04
CA ARG A 60 -5.30 -13.37 -21.25
C ARG A 60 -5.48 -14.80 -21.72
N ALA A 61 -6.37 -15.58 -21.10
CA ALA A 61 -6.67 -16.95 -21.49
C ALA A 61 -7.10 -17.04 -22.97
N PHE A 62 -8.09 -16.22 -23.38
CA PHE A 62 -8.60 -16.22 -24.74
C PHE A 62 -7.63 -15.68 -25.80
N ARG A 63 -6.67 -14.83 -25.41
CA ARG A 63 -5.67 -14.29 -26.34
C ARG A 63 -4.44 -15.16 -26.52
N ILE A 64 -4.09 -15.90 -25.47
CA ILE A 64 -2.85 -16.70 -25.45
C ILE A 64 -3.12 -18.15 -25.82
N SER A 65 -4.24 -18.75 -25.39
CA SER A 65 -4.49 -20.16 -25.61
C SER A 65 -5.11 -20.43 -26.98
N ASP A 66 -4.57 -21.38 -27.70
CA ASP A 66 -5.15 -21.90 -28.93
C ASP A 66 -6.44 -22.72 -28.67
N PRO A 67 -7.20 -23.11 -29.71
CA PRO A 67 -8.45 -23.86 -29.57
C PRO A 67 -8.30 -25.18 -28.80
N ASP A 68 -7.15 -25.81 -28.83
CA ASP A 68 -6.91 -27.09 -28.18
C ASP A 68 -6.72 -26.95 -26.67
N HIS A 69 -6.16 -25.81 -26.22
CA HIS A 69 -5.79 -25.57 -24.83
C HIS A 69 -6.73 -24.62 -24.08
N ILE A 70 -7.59 -23.88 -24.79
CA ILE A 70 -8.45 -22.86 -24.17
C ILE A 70 -9.44 -23.45 -23.14
N LYS A 71 -9.95 -24.66 -23.39
CA LYS A 71 -10.90 -25.30 -22.47
C LYS A 71 -10.25 -25.60 -21.12
N ASP A 72 -9.04 -26.13 -21.14
CA ASP A 72 -8.29 -26.46 -19.92
C ASP A 72 -7.94 -25.21 -19.13
N GLU A 73 -7.54 -24.14 -19.83
CA GLU A 73 -7.25 -22.86 -19.19
C GLU A 73 -8.50 -22.25 -18.55
N ILE A 74 -9.66 -22.32 -19.19
CA ILE A 74 -10.93 -21.86 -18.61
C ILE A 74 -11.29 -22.67 -17.36
N HIS A 75 -11.18 -24.00 -17.39
CA HIS A 75 -11.44 -24.84 -16.23
C HIS A 75 -10.49 -24.50 -15.07
N HIS A 76 -9.21 -24.31 -15.37
CA HIS A 76 -8.23 -23.90 -14.38
C HIS A 76 -8.62 -22.55 -13.74
N LEU A 77 -8.94 -21.51 -14.52
CA LEU A 77 -9.35 -20.21 -13.99
C LEU A 77 -10.63 -20.27 -13.15
N ILE A 78 -11.62 -21.07 -13.56
CA ILE A 78 -12.84 -21.26 -12.78
C ILE A 78 -12.52 -21.87 -11.41
N SER A 79 -11.68 -22.91 -11.38
CA SER A 79 -11.25 -23.54 -10.11
C SER A 79 -10.51 -22.55 -9.23
N VAL A 80 -9.53 -21.84 -9.76
CA VAL A 80 -8.74 -20.83 -9.02
C VAL A 80 -9.62 -19.74 -8.46
N PHE A 81 -10.53 -19.17 -9.27
CA PHE A 81 -11.42 -18.10 -8.81
C PHE A 81 -12.43 -18.55 -7.76
N LYS A 82 -12.96 -19.78 -7.88
CA LYS A 82 -13.82 -20.37 -6.83
C LYS A 82 -13.06 -20.53 -5.51
N ASN A 83 -11.82 -21.01 -5.55
CA ASN A 83 -10.97 -21.20 -4.37
C ASN A 83 -10.66 -19.89 -3.63
N ILE A 84 -10.57 -18.76 -4.34
CA ILE A 84 -10.36 -17.42 -3.76
C ILE A 84 -11.67 -16.64 -3.55
N GLY A 85 -12.82 -17.36 -3.51
CA GLY A 85 -14.11 -16.86 -3.03
C GLY A 85 -14.96 -16.10 -4.04
N TYR A 86 -14.64 -16.10 -5.35
CA TYR A 86 -15.52 -15.45 -6.33
C TYR A 86 -16.76 -16.28 -6.64
N LYS A 87 -17.90 -15.58 -6.73
CA LYS A 87 -19.18 -16.20 -7.11
C LYS A 87 -19.17 -16.62 -8.58
N GLU A 88 -19.76 -17.79 -8.85
CA GLU A 88 -19.78 -18.38 -10.20
C GLU A 88 -20.37 -17.44 -11.26
N GLY A 89 -21.44 -16.72 -10.94
CA GLY A 89 -22.02 -15.73 -11.86
C GLY A 89 -21.06 -14.58 -12.23
N SER A 90 -20.16 -14.18 -11.33
CA SER A 90 -19.13 -13.17 -11.62
C SER A 90 -18.05 -13.73 -12.55
N ILE A 91 -17.65 -14.97 -12.35
CA ILE A 91 -16.66 -15.69 -13.16
C ILE A 91 -17.20 -15.88 -14.57
N THR A 92 -18.41 -16.42 -14.72
CA THR A 92 -19.08 -16.66 -16.01
C THR A 92 -19.26 -15.35 -16.79
N LYS A 93 -19.66 -14.27 -16.11
CA LYS A 93 -19.81 -12.94 -16.73
C LYS A 93 -18.47 -12.41 -17.24
N ALA A 94 -17.39 -12.59 -16.49
CA ALA A 94 -16.05 -12.15 -16.89
C ALA A 94 -15.55 -12.96 -18.11
N LEU A 95 -15.71 -14.28 -18.09
CA LEU A 95 -15.32 -15.18 -19.20
C LEU A 95 -16.09 -14.84 -20.48
N ARG A 96 -17.41 -14.66 -20.41
CA ARG A 96 -18.22 -14.26 -21.57
C ARG A 96 -17.75 -12.93 -22.14
N LYS A 97 -17.59 -11.90 -21.31
CA LYS A 97 -17.10 -10.59 -21.73
C LYS A 97 -15.70 -10.64 -22.33
N ALA A 98 -14.82 -11.49 -21.78
CA ALA A 98 -13.47 -11.67 -22.29
C ALA A 98 -13.46 -12.35 -23.67
N ARG A 99 -14.28 -13.39 -23.85
CA ARG A 99 -14.46 -14.05 -25.14
C ARG A 99 -14.95 -13.07 -26.20
N ASP A 100 -16.02 -12.33 -25.91
CA ASP A 100 -16.60 -11.36 -26.85
C ASP A 100 -15.57 -10.27 -27.23
N ARG A 101 -14.72 -9.87 -26.28
CA ARG A 101 -13.63 -8.90 -26.51
C ARG A 101 -12.45 -9.49 -27.28
N ALA A 102 -12.15 -10.76 -27.10
CA ALA A 102 -11.08 -11.44 -27.84
C ALA A 102 -11.46 -11.68 -29.30
N LEU A 103 -12.77 -11.88 -29.57
CA LEU A 103 -13.32 -12.06 -30.92
C LEU A 103 -13.55 -10.73 -31.65
N SER A 104 -13.56 -9.60 -30.95
CA SER A 104 -13.72 -8.28 -31.58
C SER A 104 -12.40 -7.85 -32.24
N GLU A 105 -12.44 -7.60 -33.55
CA GLU A 105 -11.28 -7.17 -34.35
C GLU A 105 -10.74 -5.77 -33.98
N HIS A 106 -11.51 -4.98 -33.23
CA HIS A 106 -11.11 -3.63 -32.84
C HIS A 106 -10.76 -3.60 -31.36
N PRO A 107 -9.49 -3.36 -30.99
CA PRO A 107 -9.18 -2.99 -29.62
C PRO A 107 -9.97 -1.72 -29.28
N PRO A 108 -10.56 -1.61 -28.08
CA PRO A 108 -11.21 -0.38 -27.67
C PRO A 108 -10.20 0.75 -27.80
N GLY A 109 -10.46 1.66 -28.74
CA GLY A 109 -9.60 2.82 -28.97
C GLY A 109 -9.39 3.53 -27.64
N ASP A 110 -8.17 3.97 -27.38
CA ASP A 110 -7.84 4.86 -26.27
C ASP A 110 -8.70 6.11 -26.39
N LYS A 111 -9.86 6.08 -25.77
CA LYS A 111 -10.61 7.31 -25.53
C LYS A 111 -9.71 8.14 -24.62
N LYS A 112 -8.98 9.09 -25.19
CA LYS A 112 -8.35 10.18 -24.46
C LYS A 112 -9.47 10.96 -23.79
N ASP A 113 -9.84 10.48 -22.61
CA ASP A 113 -10.84 11.12 -21.77
C ASP A 113 -10.16 12.34 -21.14
N ASN A 114 -10.52 13.53 -21.61
CA ASN A 114 -10.17 14.81 -20.99
C ASN A 114 -10.93 15.02 -19.66
N GLN A 115 -11.30 13.92 -18.99
CA GLN A 115 -12.03 13.97 -17.71
C GLN A 115 -11.03 14.21 -16.58
N GLY A 116 -11.40 15.10 -15.67
CA GLY A 116 -10.67 15.27 -14.42
C GLY A 116 -10.61 13.94 -13.65
N LYS A 117 -9.44 13.60 -13.11
CA LYS A 117 -9.25 12.37 -12.32
C LYS A 117 -8.98 12.73 -10.87
N VAL A 118 -9.66 12.06 -9.94
CA VAL A 118 -9.41 12.16 -8.51
C VAL A 118 -9.13 10.79 -7.91
N TYR A 119 -8.16 10.73 -7.01
CA TYR A 119 -7.80 9.51 -6.29
C TYR A 119 -8.38 9.56 -4.89
N LEU A 120 -9.20 8.57 -4.53
CA LEU A 120 -9.80 8.45 -3.20
C LEU A 120 -9.48 7.10 -2.58
N PRO A 121 -9.17 7.04 -1.28
CA PRO A 121 -9.10 5.77 -0.58
C PRO A 121 -10.48 5.09 -0.61
N TYR A 122 -10.51 3.79 -0.87
CA TYR A 122 -11.78 3.06 -0.88
C TYR A 122 -12.28 2.83 0.55
N ILE A 123 -13.45 3.36 0.85
CA ILE A 123 -14.20 3.10 2.08
C ILE A 123 -15.61 2.71 1.65
N GLN A 124 -15.94 1.44 1.88
CA GLN A 124 -17.22 0.86 1.46
C GLN A 124 -18.42 1.67 1.98
N GLY A 125 -19.36 1.96 1.09
CA GLY A 125 -20.58 2.71 1.42
C GLY A 125 -20.42 4.23 1.55
N ILE A 126 -19.19 4.75 1.67
CA ILE A 126 -18.90 6.18 1.78
C ILE A 126 -18.35 6.72 0.46
N THR A 127 -17.20 6.23 0.03
CA THR A 127 -16.52 6.77 -1.15
C THR A 127 -17.23 6.43 -2.45
N ASP A 128 -18.05 5.38 -2.47
CA ASP A 128 -18.96 5.09 -3.59
C ASP A 128 -19.97 6.22 -3.81
N LYS A 129 -20.52 6.79 -2.73
CA LYS A 129 -21.45 7.93 -2.80
C LYS A 129 -20.74 9.18 -3.32
N ILE A 130 -19.52 9.45 -2.82
CA ILE A 130 -18.68 10.56 -3.27
C ILE A 130 -18.36 10.40 -4.77
N ALA A 131 -17.93 9.22 -5.19
CA ALA A 131 -17.64 8.94 -6.59
C ALA A 131 -18.84 9.15 -7.51
N LYS A 132 -20.05 8.81 -7.04
CA LYS A 132 -21.30 9.05 -7.79
C LYS A 132 -21.57 10.55 -7.98
N ILE A 133 -21.30 11.37 -6.96
CA ILE A 133 -21.44 12.83 -7.03
C ILE A 133 -20.42 13.42 -8.00
N LEU A 134 -19.14 13.02 -7.89
CA LEU A 134 -18.05 13.48 -8.74
C LEU A 134 -18.29 13.12 -10.22
N ARG A 135 -18.81 11.93 -10.50
CA ARG A 135 -19.15 11.50 -11.87
C ARG A 135 -20.21 12.41 -12.52
N ARG A 136 -21.17 12.95 -11.76
CA ARG A 136 -22.14 13.93 -12.28
C ARG A 136 -21.48 15.24 -12.73
N ARG A 137 -20.28 15.51 -12.28
CA ARG A 137 -19.44 16.66 -12.66
C ARG A 137 -18.31 16.30 -13.63
N ASN A 138 -18.42 15.17 -14.32
CA ASN A 138 -17.40 14.66 -15.25
C ASN A 138 -16.03 14.40 -14.61
N ILE A 139 -15.99 14.16 -13.29
CA ILE A 139 -14.77 13.81 -12.57
C ILE A 139 -14.74 12.30 -12.35
N HIS A 140 -13.73 11.63 -12.92
CA HIS A 140 -13.53 10.19 -12.77
C HIS A 140 -12.79 9.88 -11.47
N THR A 141 -13.37 9.01 -10.64
CA THR A 141 -12.75 8.59 -9.38
C THR A 141 -11.96 7.31 -9.57
N GLN A 142 -10.70 7.34 -9.16
CA GLN A 142 -9.86 6.16 -9.04
C GLN A 142 -9.72 5.78 -7.56
N PHE A 143 -10.09 4.56 -7.20
CA PHE A 143 -9.99 4.10 -5.83
C PHE A 143 -8.59 3.56 -5.54
N THR A 144 -8.02 4.01 -4.42
CA THR A 144 -6.73 3.56 -3.88
C THR A 144 -6.94 2.82 -2.57
N THR A 145 -5.94 2.09 -2.12
CA THR A 145 -5.91 1.51 -0.78
C THR A 145 -5.36 2.52 0.22
N CYS A 146 -5.87 2.50 1.46
CA CYS A 146 -5.38 3.37 2.55
C CYS A 146 -3.93 3.04 2.94
N GLY A 147 -3.47 1.82 2.71
CA GLY A 147 -2.11 1.37 2.96
C GLY A 147 -1.72 0.25 1.99
N THR A 148 -0.43 0.09 1.78
CA THR A 148 0.13 -1.01 1.00
C THR A 148 0.96 -1.91 1.89
N ILE A 149 1.05 -3.19 1.55
CA ILE A 149 1.94 -4.15 2.23
C ILE A 149 3.37 -3.62 2.29
N ARG A 150 3.83 -2.93 1.23
CA ARG A 150 5.15 -2.32 1.16
C ARG A 150 5.41 -1.26 2.26
N GLN A 151 4.37 -0.60 2.76
CA GLN A 151 4.50 0.36 3.87
C GLN A 151 4.69 -0.33 5.22
N VAL A 152 4.17 -1.56 5.34
CA VAL A 152 4.19 -2.35 6.58
C VAL A 152 5.35 -3.35 6.60
N MET A 153 5.61 -4.01 5.47
CA MET A 153 6.68 -4.99 5.34
C MET A 153 7.97 -4.34 4.88
N ARG A 154 9.04 -4.63 5.58
CA ARG A 154 10.39 -4.23 5.17
C ARG A 154 10.84 -5.05 3.95
N SER A 155 11.56 -4.42 3.03
CA SER A 155 12.29 -5.16 2.00
C SER A 155 13.35 -6.03 2.67
N VAL A 156 13.38 -7.31 2.34
CA VAL A 156 14.37 -8.26 2.85
C VAL A 156 15.78 -7.92 2.32
N LYS A 157 15.85 -7.14 1.24
CA LYS A 157 17.12 -6.85 0.54
C LYS A 157 17.91 -5.67 1.10
N ASP A 158 17.26 -4.76 1.84
CA ASP A 158 17.90 -3.54 2.32
C ASP A 158 17.69 -3.40 3.83
N SER A 159 18.72 -3.69 4.62
CA SER A 159 18.78 -3.26 6.02
C SER A 159 19.01 -1.75 6.05
N ILE A 160 17.94 -0.96 6.02
CA ILE A 160 18.06 0.49 6.20
C ILE A 160 18.40 0.75 7.66
N ASP A 161 19.54 1.38 7.90
CA ASP A 161 19.90 1.89 9.23
C ASP A 161 18.74 2.77 9.74
N ARG A 162 18.19 2.43 10.90
CA ARG A 162 17.05 3.12 11.50
C ARG A 162 17.29 4.61 11.71
N GLN A 163 18.55 5.00 11.90
CA GLN A 163 18.95 6.40 12.07
C GLN A 163 18.97 7.18 10.74
N GLN A 164 18.94 6.49 9.60
CA GLN A 164 18.82 7.11 8.27
C GLN A 164 17.38 7.39 7.85
N LEU A 165 16.40 6.91 8.62
CA LEU A 165 14.99 7.09 8.30
C LEU A 165 14.52 8.54 8.54
N LYS A 166 13.57 8.96 7.71
CA LYS A 166 12.81 10.20 7.83
C LYS A 166 11.44 9.88 8.44
N GLY A 167 10.85 10.84 9.14
CA GLY A 167 9.50 10.66 9.67
C GLY A 167 9.31 11.31 11.03
N VAL A 168 8.34 10.80 11.77
CA VAL A 168 8.08 11.19 13.15
C VAL A 168 8.88 10.28 14.08
N TYR A 169 9.57 10.86 15.03
CA TYR A 169 10.45 10.14 15.96
C TYR A 169 10.11 10.48 17.43
N LYS A 170 10.52 9.58 18.30
CA LYS A 170 10.36 9.68 19.75
C LYS A 170 11.72 9.61 20.41
N ILE A 171 11.94 10.50 21.39
CA ILE A 171 13.12 10.53 22.28
C ILE A 171 12.61 10.42 23.70
N ASP A 172 13.10 9.43 24.42
CA ASP A 172 12.72 9.21 25.81
C ASP A 172 13.68 9.95 26.76
N CYS A 173 13.15 10.36 27.91
CA CYS A 173 13.94 10.94 29.00
C CYS A 173 13.94 9.99 30.20
N SER A 174 15.01 10.02 31.01
CA SER A 174 15.13 9.23 32.25
C SER A 174 13.98 9.43 33.25
N CYS A 175 13.22 10.51 33.12
CA CYS A 175 12.04 10.77 33.97
C CYS A 175 10.74 10.12 33.46
N GLY A 176 10.79 9.31 32.39
CA GLY A 176 9.63 8.67 31.80
C GLY A 176 8.83 9.55 30.83
N LYS A 177 9.15 10.84 30.69
CA LYS A 177 8.56 11.71 29.67
C LYS A 177 9.24 11.51 28.33
N SER A 178 8.52 11.78 27.24
CA SER A 178 9.03 11.60 25.87
C SER A 178 8.89 12.89 25.07
N TYR A 179 9.80 13.12 24.15
CA TYR A 179 9.68 14.16 23.15
C TYR A 179 9.32 13.52 21.80
N ILE A 180 8.33 14.08 21.13
CA ILE A 180 7.90 13.68 19.79
C ILE A 180 8.30 14.81 18.83
N GLY A 181 8.98 14.44 17.73
CA GLY A 181 9.37 15.40 16.72
C GLY A 181 9.28 14.83 15.31
N GLU A 182 9.35 15.69 14.33
CA GLU A 182 9.38 15.28 12.92
C GLU A 182 10.69 15.68 12.26
N THR A 183 11.08 14.94 11.22
CA THR A 183 12.22 15.27 10.38
C THR A 183 12.02 14.83 8.93
N GLY A 184 12.27 15.78 8.00
CA GLY A 184 12.38 15.48 6.56
C GLY A 184 13.78 15.01 6.16
N ARG A 185 14.76 15.06 7.07
CA ARG A 185 16.13 14.56 6.92
C ARG A 185 16.30 13.26 7.68
N SER A 186 17.49 12.66 7.64
CA SER A 186 17.76 11.48 8.47
C SER A 186 17.67 11.80 9.96
N LEU A 187 17.15 10.86 10.74
CA LEU A 187 17.07 11.00 12.20
C LEU A 187 18.46 11.30 12.81
N LYS A 188 19.52 10.68 12.28
CA LYS A 188 20.90 10.91 12.73
C LYS A 188 21.31 12.40 12.70
N ILE A 189 20.92 13.13 11.64
CA ILE A 189 21.20 14.57 11.54
C ILE A 189 20.44 15.32 12.61
N ARG A 190 19.16 14.98 12.77
CA ARG A 190 18.29 15.65 13.77
C ARG A 190 18.74 15.42 15.20
N LEU A 191 19.21 14.21 15.52
CA LEU A 191 19.77 13.90 16.84
C LEU A 191 21.05 14.69 17.14
N LYS A 192 21.90 14.92 16.14
CA LYS A 192 23.08 15.79 16.30
C LYS A 192 22.68 17.23 16.62
N GLU A 193 21.61 17.74 16.01
CA GLU A 193 21.07 19.08 16.31
C GLU A 193 20.56 19.14 17.77
N HIS A 194 19.79 18.15 18.19
CA HIS A 194 19.32 18.07 19.58
C HIS A 194 20.47 17.97 20.59
N ALA A 195 21.50 17.16 20.29
CA ALA A 195 22.69 17.06 21.14
C ALA A 195 23.42 18.40 21.27
N ALA A 196 23.55 19.14 20.14
CA ALA A 196 24.16 20.48 20.17
C ALA A 196 23.31 21.49 20.94
N ASP A 197 21.98 21.44 20.83
CA ASP A 197 21.05 22.31 21.56
C ASP A 197 21.12 22.06 23.06
N ILE A 198 21.18 20.80 23.48
CA ILE A 198 21.32 20.43 24.89
C ILE A 198 22.69 20.88 25.43
N LYS A 199 23.79 20.60 24.70
CA LYS A 199 25.13 21.00 25.08
C LYS A 199 25.29 22.52 25.23
N ASN A 200 24.67 23.27 24.34
CA ASN A 200 24.73 24.75 24.34
C ASN A 200 23.61 25.42 25.15
N GLU A 201 22.86 24.65 25.93
CA GLU A 201 21.75 25.11 26.80
C GLU A 201 20.73 26.02 26.07
N ARG A 202 20.41 25.72 24.79
CA ARG A 202 19.48 26.52 23.96
C ARG A 202 18.02 26.37 24.41
N SER A 203 17.74 26.71 25.65
CA SER A 203 16.41 26.52 26.27
C SER A 203 15.28 27.31 25.58
N ARG A 204 15.59 28.39 24.85
CA ARG A 204 14.56 29.16 24.12
C ARG A 204 14.00 28.43 22.90
N THR A 205 14.83 27.68 22.18
CA THR A 205 14.48 27.07 20.89
C THR A 205 14.22 25.57 20.99
N SER A 206 14.73 24.90 22.03
CA SER A 206 14.64 23.45 22.18
C SER A 206 13.97 23.06 23.49
N ALA A 207 12.84 22.35 23.41
CA ALA A 207 12.13 21.82 24.58
C ALA A 207 12.99 20.77 25.33
N LEU A 208 13.78 19.98 24.60
CA LEU A 208 14.71 19.01 25.20
C LEU A 208 15.83 19.71 25.98
N ALA A 209 16.42 20.76 25.43
CA ALA A 209 17.45 21.55 26.11
C ALA A 209 16.87 22.25 27.34
N GLU A 210 15.68 22.80 27.27
CA GLU A 210 14.97 23.40 28.40
C GLU A 210 14.73 22.40 29.53
N HIS A 211 14.20 21.20 29.19
CA HIS A 211 13.93 20.16 30.15
C HIS A 211 15.23 19.69 30.81
N SER A 212 16.25 19.38 30.03
CA SER A 212 17.55 18.94 30.56
C SER A 212 18.20 19.97 31.44
N SER A 213 18.17 21.25 31.06
CA SER A 213 18.74 22.35 31.86
C SER A 213 18.04 22.55 33.18
N LYS A 214 16.67 22.55 33.18
CA LYS A 214 15.85 22.78 34.39
C LYS A 214 15.85 21.61 35.36
N THR A 215 15.82 20.38 34.85
CA THR A 215 15.62 19.18 35.70
C THR A 215 16.89 18.34 35.87
N LYS A 216 17.94 18.58 35.07
CA LYS A 216 19.17 17.81 35.00
C LYS A 216 18.94 16.32 34.66
N HIS A 217 17.79 16.01 34.08
CA HIS A 217 17.49 14.66 33.62
C HIS A 217 18.28 14.32 32.34
N HIS A 218 18.62 13.03 32.22
CA HIS A 218 19.30 12.52 31.03
C HIS A 218 18.30 12.30 29.89
N VAL A 219 18.59 12.85 28.71
CA VAL A 219 17.80 12.67 27.48
C VAL A 219 18.45 11.55 26.68
N CYS A 220 17.74 10.43 26.47
CA CYS A 220 18.27 9.21 25.83
C CYS A 220 18.26 9.38 24.28
N LEU A 221 19.22 10.13 23.74
CA LEU A 221 19.31 10.38 22.29
C LEU A 221 19.70 9.12 21.52
N GLU A 222 20.47 8.20 22.12
CA GLU A 222 20.90 6.93 21.55
C GLU A 222 19.75 5.96 21.32
N ASP A 223 18.72 6.00 22.15
CA ASP A 223 17.52 5.15 22.07
C ASP A 223 16.41 5.75 21.20
N ALA A 224 16.65 6.88 20.56
CA ALA A 224 15.68 7.54 19.72
C ALA A 224 15.16 6.65 18.57
N LYS A 225 13.86 6.62 18.37
CA LYS A 225 13.19 5.74 17.40
C LYS A 225 12.31 6.51 16.45
N VAL A 226 12.36 6.18 15.16
CA VAL A 226 11.31 6.60 14.21
C VAL A 226 10.07 5.74 14.48
N ILE A 227 8.99 6.38 14.92
CA ILE A 227 7.71 5.75 15.26
C ILE A 227 6.75 5.72 14.06
N ALA A 228 6.91 6.66 13.12
CA ALA A 228 6.15 6.67 11.88
C ALA A 228 7.00 7.21 10.73
N ARG A 229 7.16 6.41 9.68
CA ARG A 229 7.85 6.84 8.45
C ARG A 229 6.88 7.60 7.55
N GLU A 230 7.24 8.84 7.17
CA GLU A 230 6.45 9.66 6.25
C GLU A 230 7.35 10.65 5.51
N ASP A 231 7.38 10.54 4.19
CA ASP A 231 8.21 11.38 3.34
C ASP A 231 7.54 12.71 2.98
N ASN A 232 6.20 12.73 2.92
CA ASN A 232 5.44 13.95 2.60
C ASN A 232 5.40 14.91 3.79
N TYR A 233 5.77 16.17 3.56
CA TYR A 233 5.85 17.20 4.62
C TYR A 233 4.52 17.39 5.37
N HIS A 234 3.42 17.61 4.65
CA HIS A 234 2.12 17.88 5.30
C HIS A 234 1.59 16.67 6.06
N LYS A 235 1.71 15.46 5.49
CA LYS A 235 1.31 14.24 6.19
C LYS A 235 2.15 14.01 7.43
N ARG A 236 3.45 14.30 7.37
CA ARG A 236 4.38 14.16 8.49
C ARG A 236 4.03 15.10 9.63
N LYS A 237 3.67 16.37 9.33
CA LYS A 237 3.22 17.34 10.33
C LYS A 237 1.92 16.90 11.01
N ILE A 238 0.94 16.42 10.26
CA ILE A 238 -0.30 15.86 10.83
C ILE A 238 0.00 14.62 11.67
N ARG A 239 0.90 13.75 11.20
CA ARG A 239 1.31 12.55 11.93
C ARG A 239 2.01 12.88 13.23
N GLU A 240 2.89 13.87 13.26
CA GLU A 240 3.53 14.40 14.48
C GLU A 240 2.48 14.80 15.50
N ALA A 241 1.50 15.62 15.12
CA ALA A 241 0.44 16.08 16.00
C ALA A 241 -0.40 14.92 16.57
N ILE A 242 -0.72 13.91 15.73
CA ILE A 242 -1.40 12.68 16.19
C ILE A 242 -0.57 11.94 17.23
N GLU A 243 0.73 11.78 16.98
CA GLU A 243 1.61 11.06 17.92
C GLU A 243 1.81 11.86 19.23
N ILE A 244 1.91 13.21 19.20
CA ILE A 244 1.93 14.05 20.41
C ILE A 244 0.70 13.78 21.26
N MET A 245 -0.49 13.71 20.65
CA MET A 245 -1.75 13.45 21.36
C MET A 245 -1.84 12.04 21.97
N LYS A 246 -1.14 11.07 21.41
CA LYS A 246 -1.07 9.69 21.95
C LYS A 246 -0.19 9.58 23.18
N PHE A 247 0.73 10.50 23.38
CA PHE A 247 1.66 10.51 24.52
C PHE A 247 1.36 11.71 25.42
N PRO A 248 0.39 11.63 26.34
CA PRO A 248 -0.02 12.78 27.17
C PRO A 248 1.10 13.31 28.08
N GLN A 249 2.06 12.46 28.45
CA GLN A 249 3.24 12.86 29.22
C GLN A 249 4.42 13.16 28.30
N ASN A 250 4.25 14.13 27.39
CA ASN A 250 5.30 14.54 26.47
C ASN A 250 5.99 15.84 26.91
N LEU A 251 7.14 16.13 26.30
CA LEU A 251 7.94 17.34 26.53
C LEU A 251 7.70 18.41 25.46
N ASN A 252 6.75 18.20 24.56
CA ASN A 252 6.43 19.16 23.51
C ASN A 252 5.80 20.43 24.09
N ARG A 253 6.13 21.59 23.54
CA ARG A 253 5.58 22.88 23.95
C ARG A 253 4.20 23.14 23.38
N ASP A 254 3.92 22.54 22.22
CA ASP A 254 2.64 22.67 21.52
C ASP A 254 2.19 21.29 21.02
N ASN A 255 0.98 21.25 20.50
CA ASN A 255 0.36 20.03 20.00
C ASN A 255 0.65 19.78 18.50
N GLY A 256 1.57 20.53 17.89
CA GLY A 256 1.87 20.47 16.47
C GLY A 256 0.75 21.07 15.61
N SER A 257 0.53 20.46 14.42
CA SER A 257 -0.54 20.92 13.52
C SER A 257 -1.92 20.74 14.13
N GLU A 258 -2.82 21.69 13.89
CA GLU A 258 -4.20 21.64 14.34
C GLU A 258 -4.94 20.44 13.74
N ILE A 259 -5.56 19.63 14.60
CA ILE A 259 -6.37 18.47 14.23
C ILE A 259 -7.81 18.73 14.67
N SER A 260 -8.77 18.59 13.75
CA SER A 260 -10.19 18.75 14.07
C SER A 260 -10.59 17.88 15.26
N GLY A 261 -11.33 18.47 16.21
CA GLY A 261 -11.82 17.81 17.41
C GLY A 261 -12.63 16.53 17.14
N ASN A 262 -13.20 16.41 15.97
CA ASN A 262 -13.93 15.21 15.54
C ASN A 262 -13.07 13.93 15.50
N TRP A 263 -11.74 14.06 15.42
CA TRP A 263 -10.80 12.93 15.41
C TRP A 263 -10.33 12.53 16.81
N LEU A 264 -10.52 13.38 17.82
CA LEU A 264 -10.03 13.12 19.19
C LEU A 264 -10.54 11.81 19.81
N PRO A 265 -11.83 11.43 19.67
CA PRO A 265 -12.31 10.15 20.20
C PRO A 265 -11.56 8.95 19.59
N LEU A 266 -11.32 8.99 18.27
CA LEU A 266 -10.60 7.93 17.57
C LEU A 266 -9.12 7.86 17.98
N ILE A 267 -8.46 9.02 18.08
CA ILE A 267 -7.05 9.10 18.49
C ILE A 267 -6.86 8.54 19.90
N ARG A 268 -7.80 8.84 20.82
CA ARG A 268 -7.78 8.32 22.20
C ARG A 268 -7.96 6.80 22.28
N GLN A 269 -8.74 6.21 21.36
CA GLN A 269 -8.90 4.74 21.30
C GLN A 269 -7.61 4.02 20.84
N ILE A 270 -6.78 4.70 20.06
CA ILE A 270 -5.52 4.13 19.52
C ILE A 270 -4.34 4.38 20.49
N ASN A 271 -4.59 4.84 21.70
CA ASN A 271 -3.55 5.18 22.66
C ASN A 271 -2.79 3.92 23.13
N PRO A 272 -1.45 3.82 22.91
CA PRO A 272 -0.65 2.65 23.31
C PRO A 272 -0.51 2.46 24.83
N SER A 273 -0.93 3.42 25.64
CA SER A 273 -0.86 3.35 27.10
C SER A 273 -2.08 2.69 27.76
N LYS A 274 -3.10 2.26 27.00
CA LYS A 274 -4.15 1.37 27.52
C LYS A 274 -3.81 -0.07 27.14
N PRO A 275 -3.71 -1.01 28.10
CA PRO A 275 -3.73 -2.44 27.77
C PRO A 275 -5.03 -2.72 27.02
N LEU A 276 -4.96 -3.51 25.97
CA LEU A 276 -6.12 -4.12 25.34
C LEU A 276 -6.82 -4.93 26.46
N GLU A 277 -7.92 -4.41 26.97
CA GLU A 277 -8.83 -5.19 27.80
C GLU A 277 -9.35 -6.33 26.90
N ALA A 278 -9.03 -7.56 27.31
CA ALA A 278 -9.35 -8.81 26.64
C ALA A 278 -10.85 -9.07 26.58
#